data_588864df5a2c6441d603c7db6dec9367
#
_entry.id   588864df5a2c6441d603c7db6dec9367
#
_cell.length_a   1.000
_cell.length_b   1.000
_cell.length_c   1.000
_cell.angle_alpha   90.00
_cell.angle_beta   90.00
_cell.angle_gamma   90.00
#
_symmetry.space_group_name_H-M   'P 1'
#
loop_
_entity.id
_entity.type
_entity.pdbx_description
1 polymer ?
#
loop_
_entity_poly.entity_id
_entity_poly.type
_entity_poly.pdbx_seq_one_letter_code
_entity_poly.pdbx_strand_id
1 'polypeptide(L)'
;TKHPNMEVQAHGNYYEDLKTRQITGLDKKSYDSLKESGYTSGMDIMKGLLSTTDYSIKTTGSNSVNCGDLLRRRQETDYNLVVGVYEQCGDNKVFHTEYTFYIRPEHEQKLWGSMSYDQLKEYDDFIKSIPYGQEKETKAERTSRKKSIEDKDALFVINPKANTQQRRVQC
;
A
#
# COMPACT_ATOMS: atom_id res chain seq x y z
N THR A 1 -27.16 9.52 4.02
CA THR A 1 -26.19 8.72 4.77
C THR A 1 -24.95 8.50 3.92
N LYS A 2 -23.88 9.20 4.23
CA LYS A 2 -22.61 9.02 3.51
C LYS A 2 -22.03 7.67 3.91
N HIS A 3 -21.67 6.86 2.93
CA HIS A 3 -20.99 5.58 3.19
C HIS A 3 -19.60 5.84 3.82
N PRO A 4 -19.26 5.20 4.94
CA PRO A 4 -17.97 5.41 5.62
C PRO A 4 -16.76 5.23 4.69
N ASN A 5 -16.86 4.32 3.71
CA ASN A 5 -15.78 4.04 2.76
C ASN A 5 -15.52 5.18 1.77
N MET A 6 -16.54 6.01 1.46
CA MET A 6 -16.35 7.16 0.55
C MET A 6 -15.63 8.32 1.24
N GLU A 7 -15.85 8.52 2.54
CA GLU A 7 -15.13 9.54 3.29
C GLU A 7 -13.63 9.23 3.43
N VAL A 8 -13.30 7.96 3.69
CA VAL A 8 -11.89 7.53 3.79
C VAL A 8 -11.16 7.77 2.48
N GLN A 9 -11.77 7.43 1.34
CA GLN A 9 -11.19 7.68 0.02
C GLN A 9 -11.06 9.16 -0.30
N ALA A 10 -12.08 9.96 0.04
CA ALA A 10 -12.06 11.41 -0.20
C ALA A 10 -10.91 12.10 0.56
N HIS A 11 -10.68 11.73 1.81
CA HIS A 11 -9.60 12.29 2.62
C HIS A 11 -8.21 11.80 2.17
N GLY A 12 -8.08 10.54 1.76
CA GLY A 12 -6.86 10.01 1.17
C GLY A 12 -6.52 10.76 -0.13
N ASN A 13 -7.52 11.01 -0.96
CA ASN A 13 -7.36 11.78 -2.20
C ASN A 13 -6.97 13.23 -1.95
N TYR A 14 -7.51 13.87 -0.91
CA TYR A 14 -7.15 15.23 -0.52
C TYR A 14 -5.67 15.33 -0.12
N TYR A 15 -5.19 14.43 0.71
CA TYR A 15 -3.79 14.42 1.15
C TYR A 15 -2.85 14.11 -0.02
N GLU A 16 -3.20 13.16 -0.86
CA GLU A 16 -2.44 12.82 -2.06
C GLU A 16 -2.36 14.01 -3.02
N ASP A 17 -3.47 14.73 -3.23
CA ASP A 17 -3.50 15.95 -4.04
C ASP A 17 -2.58 17.03 -3.47
N LEU A 18 -2.66 17.26 -2.16
CA LEU A 18 -1.81 18.24 -1.45
C LEU A 18 -0.32 17.91 -1.64
N LYS A 19 0.07 16.67 -1.44
CA LYS A 19 1.47 16.23 -1.59
C LYS A 19 1.93 16.30 -3.03
N THR A 20 1.07 15.93 -3.98
CA THR A 20 1.39 16.04 -5.40
C THR A 20 1.66 17.49 -5.80
N ARG A 21 0.86 18.43 -5.33
CA ARG A 21 1.09 19.87 -5.53
C ARG A 21 2.41 20.34 -4.93
N GLN A 22 2.73 19.90 -3.73
CA GLN A 22 3.97 20.29 -3.04
C GLN A 22 5.22 19.76 -3.75
N ILE A 23 5.17 18.54 -4.28
CA ILE A 23 6.32 17.89 -4.90
C ILE A 23 6.46 18.27 -6.37
N THR A 24 5.37 18.31 -7.14
CA THR A 24 5.40 18.49 -8.60
C THR A 24 4.96 19.87 -9.07
N GLY A 25 4.30 20.65 -8.24
CA GLY A 25 3.68 21.92 -8.61
C GLY A 25 2.32 21.79 -9.28
N LEU A 26 1.85 20.58 -9.57
CA LEU A 26 0.55 20.29 -10.20
C LEU A 26 -0.39 19.62 -9.21
N ASP A 27 -1.70 19.81 -9.39
CA ASP A 27 -2.67 19.02 -8.67
C ASP A 27 -2.64 17.55 -9.16
N LYS A 28 -3.24 16.65 -8.38
CA LYS A 28 -3.23 15.21 -8.68
C LYS A 28 -3.84 14.91 -10.06
N LYS A 29 -4.96 15.53 -10.38
CA LYS A 29 -5.66 15.31 -11.66
C LYS A 29 -4.81 15.73 -12.85
N SER A 30 -4.20 16.91 -12.79
CA SER A 30 -3.31 17.42 -13.83
C SER A 30 -2.05 16.57 -13.96
N TYR A 31 -1.47 16.16 -12.82
CA TYR A 31 -0.31 15.29 -12.83
C TYR A 31 -0.62 13.92 -13.45
N ASP A 32 -1.73 13.28 -13.05
CA ASP A 32 -2.13 11.98 -13.58
C ASP A 32 -2.41 12.03 -15.09
N SER A 33 -2.86 13.17 -15.60
CA SER A 33 -3.07 13.34 -17.04
C SER A 33 -1.78 13.34 -17.87
N LEU A 34 -0.63 13.58 -17.24
CA LEU A 34 0.68 13.50 -17.89
C LEU A 34 1.22 12.07 -17.97
N LYS A 35 0.67 11.14 -17.20
CA LYS A 35 1.05 9.73 -17.26
C LYS A 35 0.56 9.10 -18.55
N GLU A 36 1.41 8.24 -19.15
CA GLU A 36 1.04 7.55 -20.37
C GLU A 36 -0.14 6.60 -20.15
N SER A 37 -1.01 6.48 -21.16
CA SER A 37 -2.13 5.56 -21.16
C SER A 37 -1.64 4.11 -20.96
N GLY A 38 -2.24 3.39 -20.01
CA GLY A 38 -1.85 2.01 -19.70
C GLY A 38 -0.73 1.89 -18.67
N TYR A 39 -0.26 2.99 -18.10
CA TYR A 39 0.75 2.97 -17.06
C TYR A 39 0.18 2.40 -15.75
N THR A 40 0.77 1.33 -15.25
CA THR A 40 0.30 0.58 -14.08
C THR A 40 1.27 0.60 -12.89
N SER A 41 2.12 1.62 -12.79
CA SER A 41 3.03 1.74 -11.65
C SER A 41 2.27 1.87 -10.34
N GLY A 42 2.83 1.29 -9.29
CA GLY A 42 2.35 1.48 -7.92
C GLY A 42 2.73 2.82 -7.32
N MET A 43 3.37 3.71 -8.09
CA MET A 43 3.85 4.99 -7.62
C MET A 43 2.87 6.11 -7.96
N ASP A 44 2.62 6.97 -6.98
CA ASP A 44 1.75 8.13 -7.16
C ASP A 44 2.47 9.24 -7.94
N ILE A 45 3.76 9.42 -7.68
CA ILE A 45 4.63 10.35 -8.39
C ILE A 45 5.82 9.55 -8.94
N MET A 46 6.12 9.76 -10.21
CA MET A 46 7.10 8.96 -10.95
C MET A 46 8.42 9.72 -11.14
N LYS A 47 9.51 9.00 -10.93
CA LYS A 47 10.85 9.48 -11.33
C LYS A 47 10.86 9.80 -12.81
N GLY A 48 11.39 10.98 -13.16
CA GLY A 48 11.47 11.45 -14.54
C GLY A 48 10.24 12.24 -15.01
N LEU A 49 9.18 12.30 -14.19
CA LEU A 49 7.98 13.10 -14.48
C LEU A 49 7.78 14.12 -13.36
N LEU A 50 8.37 15.32 -13.53
CA LEU A 50 8.37 16.41 -12.57
C LEU A 50 8.91 16.02 -11.18
N SER A 51 9.68 14.95 -11.10
CA SER A 51 10.30 14.45 -9.87
C SER A 51 11.59 13.70 -10.19
N THR A 52 12.56 13.79 -9.29
CA THR A 52 13.81 13.03 -9.38
C THR A 52 13.75 11.67 -8.71
N THR A 53 12.64 11.37 -8.06
CA THR A 53 12.43 10.16 -7.27
C THR A 53 10.98 9.68 -7.42
N ASP A 54 10.77 8.38 -7.33
CA ASP A 54 9.43 7.80 -7.19
C ASP A 54 8.88 8.07 -5.79
N TYR A 55 7.59 8.39 -5.70
CA TYR A 55 6.87 8.58 -4.44
C TYR A 55 5.63 7.71 -4.37
N SER A 56 5.44 7.06 -3.23
CA SER A 56 4.18 6.44 -2.84
C SER A 56 3.59 7.22 -1.67
N ILE A 57 2.34 7.64 -1.78
CA ILE A 57 1.67 8.49 -0.78
C ILE A 57 0.57 7.67 -0.11
N LYS A 58 0.62 7.57 1.20
CA LYS A 58 -0.34 6.81 2.01
C LYS A 58 -0.83 7.65 3.18
N THR A 59 -1.98 7.28 3.70
CA THR A 59 -2.54 7.88 4.92
C THR A 59 -2.92 6.81 5.92
N THR A 60 -2.84 7.14 7.20
CA THR A 60 -3.25 6.23 8.26
C THR A 60 -3.78 7.00 9.48
N GLY A 61 -4.73 6.40 10.18
CA GLY A 61 -5.21 6.88 11.47
C GLY A 61 -4.65 6.10 12.66
N SER A 62 -3.69 5.21 12.42
CA SER A 62 -3.09 4.35 13.45
C SER A 62 -1.56 4.39 13.37
N ASN A 63 -0.90 3.51 14.09
CA ASN A 63 0.55 3.33 14.05
C ASN A 63 1.03 2.31 13.01
N SER A 64 0.14 1.88 12.13
CA SER A 64 0.47 1.03 10.98
C SER A 64 -0.19 1.58 9.72
N VAL A 65 0.39 1.28 8.57
CA VAL A 65 -0.09 1.77 7.27
C VAL A 65 -0.26 0.60 6.29
N ASN A 66 -1.36 0.63 5.55
CA ASN A 66 -1.58 -0.31 4.45
C ASN A 66 -0.82 0.17 3.21
N CYS A 67 0.15 -0.63 2.78
CA CYS A 67 1.00 -0.31 1.62
C CYS A 67 0.48 -0.90 0.29
N GLY A 68 -0.69 -1.50 0.29
CA GLY A 68 -1.36 -2.00 -0.92
C GLY A 68 -0.91 -3.39 -1.34
N ASP A 69 -0.83 -3.62 -2.64
CA ASP A 69 -0.50 -4.93 -3.20
C ASP A 69 0.89 -5.40 -2.80
N LEU A 70 0.95 -6.55 -2.14
CA LEU A 70 2.19 -7.10 -1.58
C LEU A 70 3.22 -7.43 -2.65
N LEU A 71 2.81 -8.07 -3.74
CA LEU A 71 3.73 -8.50 -4.80
C LEU A 71 4.34 -7.32 -5.53
N ARG A 72 3.53 -6.31 -5.83
CA ARG A 72 4.02 -5.07 -6.44
C ARG A 72 5.01 -4.39 -5.51
N ARG A 73 4.68 -4.26 -4.24
CA ARG A 73 5.54 -3.64 -3.23
C ARG A 73 6.86 -4.38 -3.06
N ARG A 74 6.84 -5.71 -3.13
CA ARG A 74 8.05 -6.54 -3.03
C ARG A 74 9.05 -6.27 -4.15
N GLN A 75 8.58 -5.87 -5.32
CA GLN A 75 9.44 -5.57 -6.48
C GLN A 75 9.97 -4.13 -6.49
N GLU A 76 9.38 -3.24 -5.71
CA GLU A 76 9.79 -1.85 -5.63
C GLU A 76 10.92 -1.69 -4.62
N THR A 77 12.08 -1.19 -5.06
CA THR A 77 13.30 -1.14 -4.25
C THR A 77 13.83 0.27 -4.01
N ASP A 78 13.37 1.26 -4.78
CA ASP A 78 13.89 2.63 -4.70
C ASP A 78 12.75 3.64 -4.86
N TYR A 79 12.25 4.15 -3.74
CA TYR A 79 11.18 5.13 -3.71
C TYR A 79 11.11 5.79 -2.34
N ASN A 80 10.42 6.93 -2.29
CA ASN A 80 10.06 7.57 -1.04
C ASN A 80 8.61 7.23 -0.68
N LEU A 81 8.39 6.74 0.53
CA LEU A 81 7.07 6.48 1.07
C LEU A 81 6.68 7.62 2.00
N VAL A 82 5.69 8.40 1.59
CA VAL A 82 5.16 9.52 2.38
C VAL A 82 3.89 9.07 3.06
N VAL A 83 3.85 9.18 4.39
CA VAL A 83 2.71 8.75 5.21
C VAL A 83 2.15 9.95 5.98
N GLY A 84 0.92 10.33 5.66
CA GLY A 84 0.15 11.30 6.43
C GLY A 84 -0.62 10.61 7.55
N VAL A 85 -0.42 11.05 8.79
CA VAL A 85 -1.12 10.51 9.96
C VAL A 85 -2.21 11.48 10.36
N TYR A 86 -3.43 10.98 10.45
CA TYR A 86 -4.59 11.78 10.83
C TYR A 86 -5.23 11.30 12.13
N GLU A 87 -5.98 12.20 12.73
CA GLU A 87 -6.87 11.94 13.86
C GLU A 87 -8.31 12.25 13.44
N GLN A 88 -9.25 11.41 13.85
CA GLN A 88 -10.67 11.65 13.60
C GLN A 88 -11.20 12.65 14.62
N CYS A 89 -11.61 13.83 14.12
CA CYS A 89 -12.20 14.90 14.94
C CYS A 89 -13.65 15.11 14.49
N GLY A 90 -14.61 14.42 15.13
CA GLY A 90 -16.00 14.40 14.69
C GLY A 90 -16.11 13.77 13.30
N ASP A 91 -16.66 14.52 12.33
CA ASP A 91 -16.80 14.09 10.95
C ASP A 91 -15.56 14.41 10.09
N ASN A 92 -14.56 15.06 10.66
CA ASN A 92 -13.37 15.52 9.94
C ASN A 92 -12.14 14.72 10.33
N LYS A 93 -11.25 14.53 9.35
CA LYS A 93 -9.90 14.01 9.57
C LYS A 93 -8.92 15.16 9.58
N VAL A 94 -8.14 15.23 10.64
CA VAL A 94 -7.11 16.25 10.80
C VAL A 94 -5.74 15.59 10.71
N PHE A 95 -4.95 15.95 9.70
CA PHE A 95 -3.59 15.48 9.54
C PHE A 95 -2.67 16.27 10.47
N HIS A 96 -2.01 15.57 11.40
CA HIS A 96 -1.17 16.21 12.41
C HIS A 96 0.31 15.85 12.28
N THR A 97 0.64 14.78 11.56
CA THR A 97 2.01 14.28 11.44
C THR A 97 2.24 13.72 10.06
N GLU A 98 3.46 13.89 9.55
CA GLU A 98 3.89 13.32 8.29
C GLU A 98 5.24 12.65 8.47
N TYR A 99 5.37 11.46 7.90
CA TYR A 99 6.64 10.74 7.84
C TYR A 99 7.03 10.50 6.39
N THR A 100 8.32 10.64 6.09
CA THR A 100 8.88 10.22 4.80
C THR A 100 9.91 9.14 5.06
N PHE A 101 9.67 7.97 4.48
CA PHE A 101 10.60 6.84 4.54
C PHE A 101 11.33 6.72 3.21
N TYR A 102 12.64 6.76 3.26
CA TYR A 102 13.49 6.65 2.08
C TYR A 102 13.82 5.18 1.86
N ILE A 103 13.04 4.49 1.01
CA ILE A 103 13.22 3.08 0.71
C ILE A 103 14.29 2.94 -0.37
N ARG A 104 15.32 2.16 -0.08
CA ARG A 104 16.47 1.96 -0.98
C ARG A 104 16.80 0.46 -1.08
N PRO A 105 17.53 0.04 -2.13
CA PRO A 105 17.88 -1.39 -2.31
C PRO A 105 18.60 -2.01 -1.11
N GLU A 106 19.46 -1.27 -0.43
CA GLU A 106 20.18 -1.75 0.76
C GLU A 106 19.28 -2.04 1.96
N HIS A 107 18.02 -1.59 1.93
CA HIS A 107 17.05 -1.84 3.01
C HIS A 107 16.27 -3.14 2.83
N GLU A 108 16.47 -3.88 1.75
CA GLU A 108 15.68 -5.06 1.40
C GLU A 108 15.61 -6.08 2.54
N GLN A 109 16.74 -6.40 3.15
CA GLN A 109 16.80 -7.37 4.24
C GLN A 109 15.99 -6.92 5.46
N LYS A 110 16.06 -5.65 5.81
CA LYS A 110 15.33 -5.07 6.94
C LYS A 110 13.83 -5.02 6.68
N LEU A 111 13.44 -4.72 5.45
CA LEU A 111 12.03 -4.59 5.06
C LEU A 111 11.35 -5.93 4.92
N TRP A 112 12.00 -6.90 4.28
CA TRP A 112 11.39 -8.16 3.86
C TRP A 112 11.96 -9.40 4.55
N GLY A 113 13.18 -9.31 5.11
CA GLY A 113 13.82 -10.44 5.76
C GLY A 113 13.99 -11.63 4.84
N SER A 114 13.52 -12.79 5.28
CA SER A 114 13.56 -14.05 4.52
C SER A 114 12.41 -14.22 3.53
N MET A 115 11.47 -13.29 3.47
CA MET A 115 10.31 -13.39 2.57
C MET A 115 10.70 -13.11 1.12
N SER A 116 10.79 -14.15 0.29
CA SER A 116 11.10 -14.03 -1.12
C SER A 116 9.84 -13.70 -1.95
N TYR A 117 10.04 -13.12 -3.12
CA TYR A 117 8.95 -12.88 -4.07
C TYR A 117 8.20 -14.17 -4.42
N ASP A 118 8.92 -15.26 -4.67
CA ASP A 118 8.31 -16.53 -5.07
C ASP A 118 7.41 -17.11 -3.97
N GLN A 119 7.85 -17.05 -2.71
CA GLN A 119 7.04 -17.48 -1.57
C GLN A 119 5.78 -16.63 -1.44
N LEU A 120 5.91 -15.32 -1.57
CA LEU A 120 4.78 -14.38 -1.49
C LEU A 120 3.80 -14.58 -2.65
N LYS A 121 4.31 -14.83 -3.85
CA LYS A 121 3.47 -15.11 -5.03
C LYS A 121 2.69 -16.41 -4.87
N GLU A 122 3.31 -17.47 -4.41
CA GLU A 122 2.65 -18.74 -4.14
C GLU A 122 1.52 -18.57 -3.12
N TYR A 123 1.76 -17.82 -2.07
CA TYR A 123 0.72 -17.51 -1.07
C TYR A 123 -0.40 -16.65 -1.66
N ASP A 124 -0.09 -15.63 -2.44
CA ASP A 124 -1.08 -14.79 -3.11
C ASP A 124 -1.95 -15.60 -4.09
N ASP A 125 -1.34 -16.49 -4.86
CA ASP A 125 -2.06 -17.40 -5.76
C ASP A 125 -3.01 -18.33 -4.99
N PHE A 126 -2.56 -18.80 -3.81
CA PHE A 126 -3.42 -19.60 -2.93
C PHE A 126 -4.64 -18.78 -2.44
N ILE A 127 -4.43 -17.55 -1.97
CA ILE A 127 -5.52 -16.67 -1.52
C ILE A 127 -6.53 -16.43 -2.65
N LYS A 128 -6.04 -16.17 -3.86
CA LYS A 128 -6.90 -15.96 -5.04
C LYS A 128 -7.66 -17.22 -5.46
N SER A 129 -7.14 -18.40 -5.14
CA SER A 129 -7.77 -19.68 -5.48
C SER A 129 -8.92 -20.05 -4.56
N ILE A 130 -9.08 -19.41 -3.41
CA ILE A 130 -10.12 -19.72 -2.44
C ILE A 130 -11.49 -19.40 -3.03
N PRO A 131 -12.41 -20.38 -3.17
CA PRO A 131 -13.76 -20.12 -3.68
C PRO A 131 -14.54 -19.15 -2.78
N TYR A 132 -15.40 -18.38 -3.40
CA TYR A 132 -16.27 -17.46 -2.67
C TYR A 132 -17.12 -18.23 -1.65
N GLY A 133 -17.17 -17.73 -0.43
CA GLY A 133 -17.94 -18.35 0.68
C GLY A 133 -17.17 -19.40 1.48
N GLN A 134 -15.92 -19.74 1.10
CA GLN A 134 -15.07 -20.71 1.80
C GLN A 134 -14.00 -20.08 2.69
N GLU A 135 -14.18 -18.85 3.09
CA GLU A 135 -13.22 -18.12 3.92
C GLU A 135 -13.07 -18.75 5.31
N LYS A 136 -14.16 -19.29 5.88
CA LYS A 136 -14.12 -19.94 7.20
C LYS A 136 -13.41 -21.29 7.15
N GLU A 137 -13.73 -22.10 6.16
CA GLU A 137 -13.18 -23.44 5.99
C GLU A 137 -11.68 -23.43 5.71
N THR A 138 -11.17 -22.36 5.08
CA THR A 138 -9.76 -22.22 4.72
C THR A 138 -8.94 -21.49 5.76
N LYS A 139 -9.52 -21.01 6.85
CA LYS A 139 -8.83 -20.17 7.86
C LYS A 139 -7.59 -20.85 8.44
N ALA A 140 -7.69 -22.12 8.81
CA ALA A 140 -6.57 -22.85 9.40
C ALA A 140 -5.41 -23.01 8.40
N GLU A 141 -5.71 -23.34 7.15
CA GLU A 141 -4.72 -23.48 6.10
C GLU A 141 -4.07 -22.12 5.75
N ARG A 142 -4.86 -21.05 5.64
CA ARG A 142 -4.34 -19.70 5.42
C ARG A 142 -3.36 -19.27 6.51
N THR A 143 -3.72 -19.52 7.76
CA THR A 143 -2.88 -19.21 8.92
C THR A 143 -1.58 -20.02 8.90
N SER A 144 -1.68 -21.31 8.62
CA SER A 144 -0.52 -22.22 8.55
C SER A 144 0.45 -21.81 7.44
N ARG A 145 -0.05 -21.53 6.24
CA ARG A 145 0.76 -21.09 5.11
C ARG A 145 1.42 -19.75 5.37
N LYS A 146 0.69 -18.80 5.96
CA LYS A 146 1.25 -17.50 6.35
C LYS A 146 2.42 -17.68 7.32
N LYS A 147 2.24 -18.49 8.37
CA LYS A 147 3.29 -18.73 9.36
C LYS A 147 4.55 -19.36 8.77
N SER A 148 4.40 -20.18 7.74
CA SER A 148 5.54 -20.85 7.11
C SER A 148 6.45 -19.92 6.33
N ILE A 149 5.95 -18.75 5.90
CA ILE A 149 6.70 -17.80 5.06
C ILE A 149 6.95 -16.46 5.72
N GLU A 150 6.15 -16.05 6.72
CA GLU A 150 6.32 -14.76 7.37
C GLU A 150 7.65 -14.68 8.14
N ASP A 151 8.27 -13.50 8.10
CA ASP A 151 9.41 -13.15 8.91
C ASP A 151 8.97 -12.09 9.92
N LYS A 152 8.95 -12.44 11.21
CA LYS A 152 8.47 -11.55 12.28
C LYS A 152 9.39 -10.36 12.52
N ASP A 153 10.64 -10.43 12.09
CA ASP A 153 11.61 -9.35 12.22
C ASP A 153 11.55 -8.37 11.03
N ALA A 154 10.85 -8.73 9.95
CA ALA A 154 10.67 -7.85 8.81
C ALA A 154 9.70 -6.70 9.14
N LEU A 155 9.93 -5.53 8.54
CA LEU A 155 9.04 -4.37 8.72
C LEU A 155 7.72 -4.50 7.94
N PHE A 156 7.76 -5.09 6.74
CA PHE A 156 6.55 -5.41 6.01
C PHE A 156 5.91 -6.70 6.53
N VAL A 157 4.60 -6.66 6.69
CA VAL A 157 3.82 -7.80 7.18
C VAL A 157 2.86 -8.30 6.12
N ILE A 158 2.55 -9.60 6.14
CA ILE A 158 1.61 -10.23 5.23
C ILE A 158 0.19 -10.02 5.76
N ASN A 159 -0.68 -9.43 4.96
CA ASN A 159 -2.08 -9.19 5.30
C ASN A 159 -3.00 -9.78 4.21
N PRO A 160 -3.44 -11.04 4.36
CA PRO A 160 -4.29 -11.68 3.36
C PRO A 160 -5.71 -11.13 3.40
N LYS A 161 -6.28 -10.87 2.22
CA LYS A 161 -7.65 -10.41 2.03
C LYS A 161 -8.43 -11.46 1.23
N ALA A 162 -8.99 -12.45 1.93
CA ALA A 162 -9.74 -13.54 1.31
C ALA A 162 -11.24 -13.24 1.19
N ASN A 163 -11.77 -12.36 2.03
CA ASN A 163 -13.21 -12.07 2.17
C ASN A 163 -13.66 -10.78 1.49
N THR A 164 -12.87 -10.26 0.56
CA THR A 164 -13.19 -9.05 -0.20
C THR A 164 -13.34 -9.35 -1.68
N GLN A 165 -13.95 -8.43 -2.43
CA GLN A 165 -14.04 -8.55 -3.89
C GLN A 165 -12.67 -8.54 -4.55
N GLN A 166 -11.67 -7.93 -3.92
CA GLN A 166 -10.28 -7.92 -4.37
C GLN A 166 -9.47 -8.90 -3.53
N ARG A 167 -9.57 -10.18 -3.86
CA ARG A 167 -8.79 -11.22 -3.20
C ARG A 167 -7.34 -11.09 -3.57
N ARG A 168 -6.52 -10.71 -2.60
CA ARG A 168 -5.08 -10.54 -2.77
C ARG A 168 -4.39 -10.49 -1.42
N VAL A 169 -3.08 -10.62 -1.43
CA VAL A 169 -2.27 -10.36 -0.25
C VAL A 169 -1.83 -8.90 -0.26
N GLN A 170 -2.01 -8.23 0.85
CA GLN A 170 -1.58 -6.85 1.09
C GLN A 170 -0.45 -6.80 2.12
N CYS A 171 0.25 -5.73 2.16
CA CYS A 171 1.29 -5.47 3.15
C CYS A 171 0.99 -4.26 4.03
#